data_4ac88c87774402a2e7cd3798648b1311
#
_entry.id   4ac88c87774402a2e7cd3798648b1311
#
_cell.length_a   1.000
_cell.length_b   1.000
_cell.length_c   1.000
_cell.angle_alpha   90.00
_cell.angle_beta   90.00
_cell.angle_gamma   90.00
#
_symmetry.space_group_name_H-M   'P 1'
#
loop_
_entity.id
_entity.type
_entity.pdbx_description
1 polymer ?
#
loop_
_entity_poly.entity_id
_entity_poly.type
_entity_poly.pdbx_seq_one_letter_code
_entity_poly.pdbx_strand_id
1 'polypeptide(L)'
;MSLFRARRTTVTTTLVVETTDLRFLATRSGRVEKWGSFPLPRGLVSQGLITDVLEMGKIIDELFAGEALGRERVIASVSGLRSVSRVVTMPRLPDSQLSQAVSRVARREMPLAIETLYLSWQTMSVGGNQQRVYILGVPRELIDAQVRALEVADISAHAMDLKPLALIRAVEKAEAIIANLEQDELGINIVVGHLPALVRTFSLESENLSDPGKIDRLVLELQQMVHFYNESREGLPVGSQTPIYVTGRVFGSGDAFDYLADAVGRPVERPSSPIPCPDRLPVGEYATNLGLALKKV
;
A
#
# COMPACT_ATOMS: atom_id res chain seq x y z
N MET A 1 46.22 13.34 -0.61
CA MET A 1 45.01 14.19 -0.67
C MET A 1 43.79 13.26 -0.82
N SER A 2 43.11 13.00 0.29
CA SER A 2 41.91 12.17 0.31
C SER A 2 40.72 13.04 -0.08
N LEU A 3 40.18 12.82 -1.26
CA LEU A 3 38.93 13.42 -1.70
C LEU A 3 37.79 12.82 -0.88
N PHE A 4 37.32 13.52 0.14
CA PHE A 4 36.05 13.27 0.77
C PHE A 4 34.95 13.38 -0.31
N ARG A 5 34.53 12.24 -0.85
CA ARG A 5 33.30 12.16 -1.63
C ARG A 5 32.16 12.43 -0.63
N ALA A 6 31.66 13.65 -0.61
CA ALA A 6 30.48 14.02 0.14
C ALA A 6 29.38 12.96 -0.24
N ARG A 7 28.95 12.14 0.71
CA ARG A 7 27.78 11.29 0.52
C ARG A 7 26.64 12.23 0.15
N ARG A 8 26.21 12.19 -1.11
CA ARG A 8 24.99 12.90 -1.52
C ARG A 8 23.89 12.42 -0.59
N THR A 9 23.40 13.30 0.25
CA THR A 9 22.27 13.04 1.16
C THR A 9 21.07 12.78 0.28
N THR A 10 20.63 11.52 0.22
CA THR A 10 19.48 11.14 -0.60
C THR A 10 18.21 11.62 0.09
N VAL A 11 17.53 12.56 -0.55
CA VAL A 11 16.18 12.98 -0.17
C VAL A 11 15.20 12.12 -0.96
N THR A 12 14.25 11.52 -0.27
CA THR A 12 13.14 10.76 -0.89
C THR A 12 11.83 11.37 -0.46
N THR A 13 10.99 11.74 -1.41
CA THR A 13 9.61 12.19 -1.16
C THR A 13 8.67 11.04 -1.47
N THR A 14 7.80 10.69 -0.55
CA THR A 14 6.73 9.72 -0.77
C THR A 14 5.39 10.44 -0.88
N LEU A 15 4.59 10.04 -1.86
CA LEU A 15 3.28 10.64 -2.15
C LEU A 15 2.20 9.56 -2.11
N VAL A 16 1.15 9.81 -1.34
CA VAL A 16 -0.02 8.95 -1.24
C VAL A 16 -1.24 9.74 -1.66
N VAL A 17 -1.96 9.23 -2.66
CA VAL A 17 -3.22 9.80 -3.14
C VAL A 17 -4.36 9.06 -2.46
N GLU A 18 -5.11 9.76 -1.60
CA GLU A 18 -6.36 9.29 -1.01
C GLU A 18 -7.55 9.97 -1.71
N THR A 19 -8.76 9.58 -1.40
CA THR A 19 -9.97 10.18 -1.99
C THR A 19 -10.15 11.64 -1.57
N THR A 20 -9.73 11.98 -0.35
CA THR A 20 -9.97 13.29 0.27
C THR A 20 -8.73 14.15 0.40
N ASP A 21 -7.55 13.58 0.26
CA ASP A 21 -6.30 14.31 0.47
C ASP A 21 -5.10 13.65 -0.22
N LEU A 22 -4.07 14.47 -0.46
CA LEU A 22 -2.72 14.02 -0.76
C LEU A 22 -1.89 14.01 0.51
N ARG A 23 -1.19 12.91 0.80
CA ARG A 23 -0.23 12.85 1.90
C ARG A 23 1.18 12.74 1.35
N PHE A 24 2.06 13.57 1.86
CA PHE A 24 3.48 13.49 1.57
C PHE A 24 4.30 13.22 2.82
N LEU A 25 5.45 12.58 2.63
CA LEU A 25 6.45 12.42 3.65
C LEU A 25 7.83 12.47 2.98
N ALA A 26 8.68 13.39 3.45
CA ALA A 26 10.04 13.55 2.96
C ALA A 26 11.03 12.97 3.98
N THR A 27 11.95 12.13 3.49
CA THR A 27 13.05 11.59 4.29
C THR A 27 14.38 12.08 3.77
N ARG A 28 15.32 12.28 4.69
CA ARG A 28 16.72 12.51 4.37
C ARG A 28 17.59 11.50 5.09
N SER A 29 18.42 10.78 4.36
CA SER A 29 19.28 9.72 4.92
C SER A 29 18.52 8.70 5.77
N GLY A 30 17.28 8.35 5.36
CA GLY A 30 16.46 7.37 6.05
C GLY A 30 15.74 7.87 7.33
N ARG A 31 15.77 9.18 7.62
CA ARG A 31 15.04 9.81 8.73
C ARG A 31 13.93 10.70 8.18
N VAL A 32 12.76 10.68 8.79
CA VAL A 32 11.66 11.60 8.46
C VAL A 32 12.02 13.03 8.87
N GLU A 33 11.96 13.96 7.91
CA GLU A 33 12.18 15.39 8.14
C GLU A 33 10.89 16.20 8.06
N LYS A 34 10.02 15.84 7.11
CA LYS A 34 8.81 16.60 6.82
C LYS A 34 7.68 15.68 6.42
N TRP A 35 6.46 16.03 6.80
CA TRP A 35 5.24 15.35 6.37
C TRP A 35 4.06 16.32 6.44
N GLY A 36 3.02 16.00 5.72
CA GLY A 36 1.79 16.79 5.71
C GLY A 36 0.75 16.18 4.78
N SER A 37 -0.43 16.77 4.83
CA SER A 37 -1.53 16.45 3.93
C SER A 37 -2.09 17.70 3.29
N PHE A 38 -2.58 17.57 2.06
CA PHE A 38 -3.21 18.62 1.28
C PHE A 38 -4.60 18.14 0.85
N PRO A 39 -5.68 18.88 1.16
CA PRO A 39 -7.04 18.45 0.84
C PRO A 39 -7.27 18.40 -0.67
N LEU A 40 -8.07 17.43 -1.11
CA LEU A 40 -8.49 17.29 -2.50
C LEU A 40 -9.94 17.70 -2.70
N PRO A 41 -10.29 18.29 -3.85
CA PRO A 41 -11.67 18.47 -4.26
C PRO A 41 -12.44 17.14 -4.32
N ARG A 42 -13.68 17.16 -3.89
CA ARG A 42 -14.55 15.97 -3.97
C ARG A 42 -14.69 15.48 -5.41
N GLY A 43 -14.56 14.18 -5.59
CA GLY A 43 -14.71 13.55 -6.91
C GLY A 43 -13.46 13.60 -7.78
N LEU A 44 -12.39 14.27 -7.36
CA LEU A 44 -11.12 14.27 -8.11
C LEU A 44 -10.45 12.89 -8.09
N VAL A 45 -10.68 12.12 -7.04
CA VAL A 45 -10.31 10.71 -6.96
C VAL A 45 -11.58 9.91 -6.65
N SER A 46 -11.86 8.89 -7.44
CA SER A 46 -12.97 7.97 -7.22
C SER A 46 -12.55 6.55 -7.55
N GLN A 47 -12.87 5.59 -6.68
CA GLN A 47 -12.47 4.18 -6.81
C GLN A 47 -10.95 4.01 -7.04
N GLY A 48 -10.15 4.89 -6.43
CA GLY A 48 -8.70 4.92 -6.60
C GLY A 48 -8.21 5.50 -7.93
N LEU A 49 -9.11 5.95 -8.82
CA LEU A 49 -8.79 6.56 -10.10
C LEU A 49 -8.82 8.09 -10.01
N ILE A 50 -7.79 8.74 -10.52
CA ILE A 50 -7.77 10.19 -10.72
C ILE A 50 -8.67 10.52 -11.93
N THR A 51 -9.73 11.28 -11.70
CA THR A 51 -10.75 11.61 -12.71
C THR A 51 -10.36 12.79 -13.59
N ASP A 52 -9.61 13.76 -13.05
CA ASP A 52 -9.03 14.88 -13.78
C ASP A 52 -7.50 14.94 -13.51
N VAL A 53 -6.76 14.49 -14.51
CA VAL A 53 -5.30 14.39 -14.46
C VAL A 53 -4.64 15.79 -14.45
N LEU A 54 -5.22 16.77 -15.14
CA LEU A 54 -4.65 18.11 -15.22
C LEU A 54 -4.85 18.87 -13.90
N GLU A 55 -6.04 18.75 -13.30
CA GLU A 55 -6.32 19.35 -12.00
C GLU A 55 -5.44 18.71 -10.91
N MET A 56 -5.37 17.39 -10.87
CA MET A 56 -4.52 16.68 -9.92
C MET A 56 -3.04 17.08 -10.06
N GLY A 57 -2.55 17.19 -11.29
CA GLY A 57 -1.17 17.58 -11.54
C GLY A 57 -0.85 18.99 -11.05
N LYS A 58 -1.75 19.96 -11.23
CA LYS A 58 -1.61 21.32 -10.67
C LYS A 58 -1.55 21.31 -9.14
N ILE A 59 -2.45 20.54 -8.50
CA ILE A 59 -2.48 20.40 -7.04
C ILE A 59 -1.16 19.79 -6.53
N ILE A 60 -0.64 18.77 -7.21
CA ILE A 60 0.66 18.17 -6.87
C ILE A 60 1.78 19.19 -7.02
N ASP A 61 1.79 19.98 -8.10
CA ASP A 61 2.79 21.03 -8.34
C ASP A 61 2.77 22.10 -7.24
N GLU A 62 1.58 22.60 -6.89
CA GLU A 62 1.37 23.57 -5.80
C GLU A 62 1.84 23.01 -4.45
N LEU A 63 1.52 21.75 -4.15
CA LEU A 63 1.99 21.07 -2.95
C LEU A 63 3.52 21.01 -2.89
N PHE A 64 4.16 20.57 -3.97
CA PHE A 64 5.62 20.45 -4.01
C PHE A 64 6.33 21.80 -3.94
N ALA A 65 5.79 22.84 -4.57
CA ALA A 65 6.31 24.19 -4.50
C ALA A 65 6.11 24.79 -3.11
N GLY A 66 4.89 24.72 -2.55
CA GLY A 66 4.55 25.29 -1.23
C GLY A 66 5.32 24.64 -0.09
N GLU A 67 5.56 23.36 -0.18
CA GLU A 67 6.27 22.58 0.82
C GLU A 67 7.77 22.44 0.53
N ALA A 68 8.28 23.02 -0.55
CA ALA A 68 9.66 22.90 -1.02
C ALA A 68 10.16 21.45 -1.07
N LEU A 69 9.36 20.54 -1.65
CA LEU A 69 9.67 19.12 -1.74
C LEU A 69 10.60 18.81 -2.90
N GLY A 70 11.48 17.82 -2.70
CA GLY A 70 12.37 17.34 -3.77
C GLY A 70 11.62 16.52 -4.80
N ARG A 71 11.82 16.78 -6.11
CA ARG A 71 11.19 16.10 -7.25
C ARG A 71 12.04 14.97 -7.84
N GLU A 72 13.32 14.86 -7.46
CA GLU A 72 14.26 13.92 -8.06
C GLU A 72 14.00 12.44 -7.71
N ARG A 73 13.49 12.19 -6.50
CA ARG A 73 13.23 10.83 -6.01
C ARG A 73 11.86 10.78 -5.35
N VAL A 74 10.83 10.75 -6.17
CA VAL A 74 9.44 10.63 -5.73
C VAL A 74 8.99 9.17 -5.85
N ILE A 75 8.47 8.61 -4.75
CA ILE A 75 7.86 7.29 -4.72
C ILE A 75 6.38 7.47 -4.42
N ALA A 76 5.51 7.07 -5.35
CA ALA A 76 4.08 7.25 -5.22
C ALA A 76 3.37 5.93 -4.92
N SER A 77 2.29 5.97 -4.11
CA SER A 77 1.43 4.81 -3.92
C SER A 77 0.35 4.73 -4.99
N VAL A 78 -0.02 3.51 -5.33
CA VAL A 78 -1.23 3.20 -6.10
C VAL A 78 -2.22 2.52 -5.16
N SER A 79 -3.51 2.87 -5.25
CA SER A 79 -4.56 2.20 -4.46
C SER A 79 -4.58 0.70 -4.72
N GLY A 80 -4.93 -0.07 -3.68
CA GLY A 80 -5.16 -1.51 -3.78
C GLY A 80 -6.48 -1.88 -4.48
N LEU A 81 -7.36 -0.91 -4.70
CA LEU A 81 -8.65 -1.14 -5.36
C LEU A 81 -8.46 -1.74 -6.76
N ARG A 82 -9.27 -2.75 -7.05
CA ARG A 82 -9.26 -3.49 -8.32
C ARG A 82 -7.93 -4.17 -8.68
N SER A 83 -6.92 -4.13 -7.79
CA SER A 83 -5.72 -4.95 -7.97
C SER A 83 -6.02 -6.42 -7.68
N VAL A 84 -5.31 -7.30 -8.36
CA VAL A 84 -5.45 -8.75 -8.21
C VAL A 84 -4.09 -9.35 -7.95
N SER A 85 -3.99 -10.19 -6.94
CA SER A 85 -2.77 -10.94 -6.67
C SER A 85 -3.02 -12.43 -6.56
N ARG A 86 -2.01 -13.23 -6.90
CA ARG A 86 -2.00 -14.69 -6.75
C ARG A 86 -0.62 -15.17 -6.34
N VAL A 87 -0.60 -16.16 -5.49
CA VAL A 87 0.61 -16.95 -5.23
C VAL A 87 0.47 -18.25 -6.00
N VAL A 88 1.38 -18.51 -6.89
CA VAL A 88 1.36 -19.72 -7.73
C VAL A 88 2.62 -20.54 -7.53
N THR A 89 2.46 -21.87 -7.55
CA THR A 89 3.58 -22.80 -7.56
C THR A 89 3.83 -23.24 -8.99
N MET A 90 5.07 -23.12 -9.44
CA MET A 90 5.49 -23.51 -10.79
C MET A 90 6.86 -24.17 -10.76
N PRO A 91 7.24 -24.91 -11.82
CA PRO A 91 8.61 -25.41 -11.94
C PRO A 91 9.65 -24.28 -11.84
N ARG A 92 10.83 -24.59 -11.31
CA ARG A 92 11.93 -23.63 -11.29
C ARG A 92 12.36 -23.33 -12.71
N LEU A 93 12.27 -22.05 -13.09
CA LEU A 93 12.61 -21.56 -14.42
C LEU A 93 13.76 -20.55 -14.35
N PRO A 94 14.59 -20.44 -15.38
CA PRO A 94 15.51 -19.32 -15.53
C PRO A 94 14.75 -18.00 -15.65
N ASP A 95 15.34 -16.89 -15.20
CA ASP A 95 14.73 -15.56 -15.25
C ASP A 95 14.27 -15.17 -16.67
N SER A 96 15.01 -15.59 -17.69
CA SER A 96 14.66 -15.37 -19.10
C SER A 96 13.33 -16.01 -19.55
N GLN A 97 12.88 -17.07 -18.86
CA GLN A 97 11.63 -17.79 -19.16
C GLN A 97 10.50 -17.42 -18.19
N LEU A 98 10.86 -16.84 -17.03
CA LEU A 98 9.91 -16.57 -15.96
C LEU A 98 8.82 -15.59 -16.39
N SER A 99 9.15 -14.52 -17.11
CA SER A 99 8.20 -13.54 -17.63
C SER A 99 7.08 -14.15 -18.47
N GLN A 100 7.45 -15.03 -19.42
CA GLN A 100 6.45 -15.70 -20.25
C GLN A 100 5.60 -16.70 -19.46
N ALA A 101 6.21 -17.44 -18.53
CA ALA A 101 5.49 -18.37 -17.67
C ALA A 101 4.49 -17.64 -16.77
N VAL A 102 4.91 -16.54 -16.13
CA VAL A 102 4.05 -15.68 -15.32
C VAL A 102 2.88 -15.15 -16.15
N SER A 103 3.13 -14.63 -17.36
CA SER A 103 2.06 -14.12 -18.23
C SER A 103 1.03 -15.18 -18.59
N ARG A 104 1.47 -16.42 -18.86
CA ARG A 104 0.57 -17.55 -19.15
C ARG A 104 -0.29 -17.92 -17.93
N VAL A 105 0.33 -17.98 -16.76
CA VAL A 105 -0.37 -18.30 -15.52
C VAL A 105 -1.34 -17.17 -15.15
N ALA A 106 -0.92 -15.91 -15.25
CA ALA A 106 -1.77 -14.75 -14.98
C ALA A 106 -3.02 -14.76 -15.87
N ARG A 107 -2.87 -15.10 -17.17
CA ARG A 107 -4.01 -15.21 -18.10
C ARG A 107 -5.05 -16.25 -17.69
N ARG A 108 -4.62 -17.30 -17.00
CA ARG A 108 -5.50 -18.37 -16.54
C ARG A 108 -6.09 -18.12 -15.15
N GLU A 109 -5.28 -17.55 -14.26
CA GLU A 109 -5.61 -17.46 -12.82
C GLU A 109 -6.23 -16.11 -12.41
N MET A 110 -6.03 -15.06 -13.24
CA MET A 110 -6.57 -13.75 -12.92
C MET A 110 -7.96 -13.55 -13.53
N PRO A 111 -8.92 -12.95 -12.78
CA PRO A 111 -10.29 -12.74 -13.25
C PRO A 111 -10.42 -11.60 -14.27
N LEU A 112 -9.34 -10.85 -14.52
CA LEU A 112 -9.29 -9.72 -15.44
C LEU A 112 -8.42 -10.05 -16.65
N ALA A 113 -8.73 -9.44 -17.79
CA ALA A 113 -7.90 -9.55 -18.99
C ALA A 113 -6.51 -8.97 -18.71
N ILE A 114 -5.45 -9.77 -18.89
CA ILE A 114 -4.09 -9.33 -18.53
C ILE A 114 -3.60 -8.16 -19.38
N GLU A 115 -4.19 -7.94 -20.54
CA GLU A 115 -3.91 -6.81 -21.42
C GLU A 115 -4.30 -5.45 -20.78
N THR A 116 -5.25 -5.47 -19.86
CA THR A 116 -5.68 -4.29 -19.09
C THR A 116 -4.87 -4.05 -17.82
N LEU A 117 -3.90 -4.95 -17.52
CA LEU A 117 -3.12 -4.90 -16.30
C LEU A 117 -1.65 -4.59 -16.59
N TYR A 118 -1.01 -3.89 -15.66
CA TYR A 118 0.43 -4.00 -15.45
C TYR A 118 0.69 -5.19 -14.55
N LEU A 119 1.50 -6.13 -15.02
CA LEU A 119 1.90 -7.30 -14.25
C LEU A 119 3.26 -7.08 -13.61
N SER A 120 3.35 -7.40 -12.33
CA SER A 120 4.59 -7.51 -11.57
C SER A 120 4.64 -8.84 -10.85
N TRP A 121 5.83 -9.38 -10.62
CA TRP A 121 5.98 -10.64 -9.90
C TRP A 121 7.24 -10.68 -9.07
N GLN A 122 7.23 -11.54 -8.07
CA GLN A 122 8.38 -11.80 -7.21
C GLN A 122 8.44 -13.28 -6.85
N THR A 123 9.61 -13.89 -7.02
CA THR A 123 9.86 -15.23 -6.50
C THR A 123 9.95 -15.16 -4.98
N MET A 124 9.08 -15.89 -4.29
CA MET A 124 8.99 -15.90 -2.83
C MET A 124 9.90 -16.95 -2.19
N SER A 125 9.87 -18.18 -2.72
CA SER A 125 10.63 -19.29 -2.19
C SER A 125 10.89 -20.33 -3.28
N VAL A 126 11.96 -21.06 -3.09
CA VAL A 126 12.36 -22.16 -3.98
C VAL A 126 12.58 -23.40 -3.13
N GLY A 127 11.96 -24.52 -3.52
CA GLY A 127 12.12 -25.82 -2.85
C GLY A 127 12.21 -26.93 -3.89
N GLY A 128 13.34 -27.66 -3.90
CA GLY A 128 13.56 -28.71 -4.91
C GLY A 128 13.49 -28.16 -6.35
N ASN A 129 12.64 -28.76 -7.18
CA ASN A 129 12.44 -28.35 -8.57
C ASN A 129 11.23 -27.39 -8.76
N GLN A 130 10.72 -26.78 -7.68
CA GLN A 130 9.58 -25.86 -7.71
C GLN A 130 9.95 -24.51 -7.13
N GLN A 131 9.22 -23.47 -7.54
CA GLN A 131 9.27 -22.14 -6.98
C GLN A 131 7.86 -21.60 -6.77
N ARG A 132 7.68 -20.80 -5.72
CA ARG A 132 6.46 -20.02 -5.47
C ARG A 132 6.69 -18.60 -5.97
N VAL A 133 5.75 -18.12 -6.74
CA VAL A 133 5.81 -16.77 -7.32
C VAL A 133 4.55 -16.00 -6.92
N TYR A 134 4.75 -14.84 -6.31
CA TYR A 134 3.70 -13.85 -6.10
C TYR A 134 3.53 -13.06 -7.40
N ILE A 135 2.33 -13.04 -7.93
CA ILE A 135 1.99 -12.29 -9.14
C ILE A 135 0.97 -11.22 -8.75
N LEU A 136 1.23 -10.00 -9.17
CA LEU A 136 0.38 -8.83 -8.96
C LEU A 136 -0.05 -8.27 -10.31
N GLY A 137 -1.34 -8.05 -10.48
CA GLY A 137 -1.94 -7.31 -11.59
C GLY A 137 -2.60 -6.03 -11.08
N VAL A 138 -2.23 -4.88 -11.66
CA VAL A 138 -2.81 -3.58 -11.34
C VAL A 138 -3.42 -2.99 -12.61
N PRO A 139 -4.67 -2.49 -12.59
CA PRO A 139 -5.28 -1.85 -13.74
C PRO A 139 -4.41 -0.73 -14.31
N ARG A 140 -4.17 -0.75 -15.62
CA ARG A 140 -3.34 0.25 -16.31
C ARG A 140 -3.85 1.66 -16.10
N GLU A 141 -5.17 1.84 -16.15
CA GLU A 141 -5.80 3.16 -16.00
C GLU A 141 -5.45 3.85 -14.68
N LEU A 142 -5.30 3.10 -13.56
CA LEU A 142 -4.92 3.66 -12.27
C LEU A 142 -3.49 4.20 -12.30
N ILE A 143 -2.57 3.42 -12.86
CA ILE A 143 -1.17 3.78 -12.95
C ILE A 143 -0.97 4.91 -13.96
N ASP A 144 -1.56 4.78 -15.16
CA ASP A 144 -1.40 5.75 -16.23
C ASP A 144 -1.96 7.12 -15.87
N ALA A 145 -3.11 7.17 -15.16
CA ALA A 145 -3.67 8.45 -14.70
C ALA A 145 -2.74 9.12 -13.68
N GLN A 146 -2.18 8.34 -12.75
CA GLN A 146 -1.28 8.89 -11.74
C GLN A 146 0.07 9.30 -12.33
N VAL A 147 0.64 8.53 -13.25
CA VAL A 147 1.86 8.90 -13.97
C VAL A 147 1.68 10.22 -14.70
N ARG A 148 0.59 10.36 -15.46
CA ARG A 148 0.28 11.59 -16.18
C ARG A 148 0.07 12.79 -15.25
N ALA A 149 -0.57 12.60 -14.08
CA ALA A 149 -0.72 13.68 -13.11
C ALA A 149 0.64 14.12 -12.54
N LEU A 150 1.55 13.18 -12.27
CA LEU A 150 2.92 13.49 -11.86
C LEU A 150 3.71 14.20 -12.96
N GLU A 151 3.55 13.79 -14.23
CA GLU A 151 4.19 14.44 -15.39
C GLU A 151 3.71 15.90 -15.56
N VAL A 152 2.42 16.19 -15.35
CA VAL A 152 1.89 17.57 -15.33
C VAL A 152 2.56 18.41 -14.25
N ALA A 153 2.92 17.81 -13.13
CA ALA A 153 3.68 18.45 -12.04
C ALA A 153 5.20 18.45 -12.26
N ASP A 154 5.70 18.13 -13.45
CA ASP A 154 7.13 17.99 -13.76
C ASP A 154 7.85 17.02 -12.80
N ILE A 155 7.19 15.90 -12.48
CA ILE A 155 7.72 14.83 -11.64
C ILE A 155 7.78 13.54 -12.45
N SER A 156 8.99 13.00 -12.62
CA SER A 156 9.17 11.60 -13.05
C SER A 156 9.20 10.71 -11.83
N ALA A 157 8.19 9.88 -11.64
CA ALA A 157 8.15 8.96 -10.50
C ALA A 157 9.37 8.02 -10.52
N HIS A 158 10.15 8.03 -9.44
CA HIS A 158 11.26 7.11 -9.27
C HIS A 158 10.80 5.67 -9.13
N ALA A 159 9.67 5.49 -8.47
CA ALA A 159 8.96 4.22 -8.38
C ALA A 159 7.47 4.45 -8.04
N MET A 160 6.66 3.47 -8.39
CA MET A 160 5.30 3.34 -7.88
C MET A 160 5.15 2.03 -7.13
N ASP A 161 4.30 2.02 -6.12
CA ASP A 161 4.07 0.82 -5.33
C ASP A 161 2.63 0.72 -4.87
N LEU A 162 2.18 -0.51 -4.66
CA LEU A 162 0.83 -0.75 -4.19
C LEU A 162 0.72 -0.41 -2.69
N LYS A 163 -0.28 0.38 -2.30
CA LYS A 163 -0.55 0.78 -0.92
C LYS A 163 -0.52 -0.40 0.07
N PRO A 164 -1.21 -1.54 -0.18
CA PRO A 164 -1.11 -2.72 0.66
C PRO A 164 0.32 -3.23 0.90
N LEU A 165 1.16 -3.26 -0.14
CA LEU A 165 2.55 -3.72 -0.02
C LEU A 165 3.42 -2.73 0.78
N ALA A 166 3.16 -1.43 0.64
CA ALA A 166 3.79 -0.41 1.46
C ALA A 166 3.43 -0.58 2.94
N LEU A 167 2.15 -0.81 3.25
CA LEU A 167 1.69 -1.07 4.62
C LEU A 167 2.34 -2.30 5.25
N ILE A 168 2.49 -3.40 4.50
CA ILE A 168 3.19 -4.60 4.97
C ILE A 168 4.64 -4.29 5.35
N ARG A 169 5.34 -3.48 4.54
CA ARG A 169 6.71 -3.05 4.86
C ARG A 169 6.77 -2.11 6.07
N ALA A 170 5.78 -1.24 6.24
CA ALA A 170 5.71 -0.31 7.37
C ALA A 170 5.51 -1.04 8.70
N VAL A 171 4.66 -2.07 8.72
CA VAL A 171 4.36 -2.86 9.93
C VAL A 171 5.48 -3.85 10.27
N GLU A 172 6.18 -4.37 9.26
CA GLU A 172 7.38 -5.21 9.40
C GLU A 172 7.21 -6.43 10.34
N LYS A 173 6.06 -7.09 10.29
CA LYS A 173 5.77 -8.30 11.08
C LYS A 173 5.73 -9.55 10.21
N ALA A 174 6.25 -10.66 10.77
CA ALA A 174 6.20 -11.97 10.10
C ALA A 174 4.76 -12.49 9.99
N GLU A 175 3.97 -12.28 11.03
CA GLU A 175 2.57 -12.66 11.11
C GLU A 175 1.76 -11.49 11.65
N ALA A 176 0.80 -11.03 10.88
CA ALA A 176 -0.07 -9.91 11.23
C ALA A 176 -1.31 -9.86 10.34
N ILE A 177 -2.34 -9.22 10.85
CA ILE A 177 -3.41 -8.66 10.05
C ILE A 177 -3.21 -7.14 10.06
N ILE A 178 -3.22 -6.49 8.89
CA ILE A 178 -3.12 -5.04 8.81
C ILE A 178 -4.46 -4.52 8.32
N ALA A 179 -5.13 -3.74 9.15
CA ALA A 179 -6.38 -3.07 8.84
C ALA A 179 -6.10 -1.60 8.58
N ASN A 180 -6.29 -1.16 7.33
CA ASN A 180 -6.16 0.23 6.94
C ASN A 180 -7.55 0.82 6.68
N LEU A 181 -7.93 1.83 7.44
CA LEU A 181 -9.24 2.45 7.31
C LEU A 181 -9.10 3.95 7.07
N GLU A 182 -9.39 4.33 5.84
CA GLU A 182 -9.45 5.71 5.38
C GLU A 182 -10.92 6.19 5.30
N GLN A 183 -11.13 7.41 4.85
CA GLN A 183 -12.48 7.96 4.75
C GLN A 183 -13.38 7.12 3.85
N ASP A 184 -12.88 6.72 2.68
CA ASP A 184 -13.66 6.04 1.65
C ASP A 184 -13.02 4.72 1.16
N GLU A 185 -12.01 4.23 1.87
CA GLU A 185 -11.30 2.99 1.54
C GLU A 185 -11.01 2.15 2.77
N LEU A 186 -11.30 0.86 2.68
CA LEU A 186 -10.95 -0.16 3.65
C LEU A 186 -9.98 -1.16 3.02
N GLY A 187 -8.78 -1.30 3.60
CA GLY A 187 -7.80 -2.32 3.22
C GLY A 187 -7.58 -3.34 4.32
N ILE A 188 -7.54 -4.62 3.98
CA ILE A 188 -7.18 -5.71 4.89
C ILE A 188 -6.09 -6.55 4.25
N ASN A 189 -4.98 -6.72 4.95
CA ASN A 189 -3.85 -7.55 4.52
C ASN A 189 -3.58 -8.62 5.57
N ILE A 190 -3.62 -9.89 5.19
CA ILE A 190 -3.14 -11.00 5.99
C ILE A 190 -1.69 -11.27 5.59
N VAL A 191 -0.79 -11.21 6.56
CA VAL A 191 0.66 -11.40 6.39
C VAL A 191 1.06 -12.69 7.07
N VAL A 192 1.76 -13.57 6.35
CA VAL A 192 2.33 -14.82 6.88
C VAL A 192 3.75 -14.98 6.33
N GLY A 193 4.72 -15.16 7.21
CA GLY A 193 6.13 -15.28 6.82
C GLY A 193 6.67 -14.02 6.13
N HIS A 194 6.28 -12.82 6.57
CA HIS A 194 6.61 -11.52 5.97
C HIS A 194 6.02 -11.30 4.55
N LEU A 195 5.13 -12.16 4.09
CA LEU A 195 4.60 -12.12 2.72
C LEU A 195 3.09 -11.85 2.73
N PRO A 196 2.57 -11.16 1.71
CA PRO A 196 1.13 -10.99 1.55
C PRO A 196 0.48 -12.34 1.25
N ALA A 197 -0.23 -12.90 2.22
CA ALA A 197 -0.97 -14.16 2.06
C ALA A 197 -2.36 -13.91 1.45
N LEU A 198 -3.06 -12.86 1.89
CA LEU A 198 -4.32 -12.41 1.32
C LEU A 198 -4.40 -10.88 1.44
N VAL A 199 -4.74 -10.23 0.34
CA VAL A 199 -4.88 -8.76 0.26
C VAL A 199 -6.23 -8.45 -0.35
N ARG A 200 -7.01 -7.60 0.31
CA ARG A 200 -8.25 -7.04 -0.24
C ARG A 200 -8.38 -5.57 0.10
N THR A 201 -8.90 -4.82 -0.84
CA THR A 201 -9.24 -3.40 -0.67
C THR A 201 -10.67 -3.18 -1.15
N PHE A 202 -11.45 -2.48 -0.35
CA PHE A 202 -12.87 -2.19 -0.59
C PHE A 202 -13.06 -0.69 -0.67
N SER A 203 -13.89 -0.23 -1.59
CA SER A 203 -14.36 1.14 -1.61
C SER A 203 -15.57 1.29 -0.68
N LEU A 204 -15.58 2.35 0.12
CA LEU A 204 -16.68 2.75 0.99
C LEU A 204 -17.42 3.98 0.44
N GLU A 205 -17.01 4.53 -0.72
CA GLU A 205 -17.53 5.79 -1.28
C GLU A 205 -19.06 5.83 -1.40
N SER A 206 -19.68 4.70 -1.76
CA SER A 206 -21.14 4.60 -1.94
C SER A 206 -21.92 4.26 -0.66
N GLU A 207 -21.23 3.87 0.41
CA GLU A 207 -21.89 3.34 1.60
C GLU A 207 -22.33 4.43 2.59
N ASN A 208 -21.75 5.64 2.48
CA ASN A 208 -22.04 6.80 3.33
C ASN A 208 -22.07 6.48 4.86
N LEU A 209 -21.11 5.67 5.30
CA LEU A 209 -21.03 5.19 6.67
C LEU A 209 -20.47 6.25 7.62
N SER A 210 -20.99 6.29 8.86
CA SER A 210 -20.32 6.93 9.99
C SER A 210 -19.05 6.16 10.38
N ASP A 211 -18.14 6.76 11.14
CA ASP A 211 -16.92 6.08 11.56
C ASP A 211 -17.18 4.77 12.33
N PRO A 212 -18.13 4.69 13.29
CA PRO A 212 -18.53 3.38 13.84
C PRO A 212 -19.02 2.38 12.78
N GLY A 213 -19.86 2.81 11.84
CA GLY A 213 -20.33 1.95 10.75
C GLY A 213 -19.20 1.42 9.85
N LYS A 214 -18.16 2.22 9.62
CA LYS A 214 -16.95 1.76 8.90
C LYS A 214 -16.20 0.69 9.68
N ILE A 215 -16.15 0.81 11.01
CA ILE A 215 -15.51 -0.20 11.86
C ILE A 215 -16.34 -1.49 11.88
N ASP A 216 -17.66 -1.41 11.95
CA ASP A 216 -18.53 -2.59 11.83
C ASP A 216 -18.30 -3.30 10.49
N ARG A 217 -18.18 -2.53 9.40
CA ARG A 217 -17.84 -3.06 8.08
C ARG A 217 -16.48 -3.73 8.07
N LEU A 218 -15.47 -3.11 8.69
CA LEU A 218 -14.14 -3.71 8.86
C LEU A 218 -14.22 -5.04 9.62
N VAL A 219 -14.92 -5.09 10.74
CA VAL A 219 -15.06 -6.32 11.55
C VAL A 219 -15.66 -7.46 10.74
N LEU A 220 -16.72 -7.17 9.98
CA LEU A 220 -17.37 -8.15 9.10
C LEU A 220 -16.41 -8.71 8.05
N GLU A 221 -15.73 -7.83 7.30
CA GLU A 221 -14.78 -8.22 6.25
C GLU A 221 -13.58 -8.98 6.82
N LEU A 222 -13.10 -8.58 7.98
CA LEU A 222 -11.99 -9.22 8.66
C LEU A 222 -12.34 -10.66 9.05
N GLN A 223 -13.52 -10.88 9.62
CA GLN A 223 -14.00 -12.23 9.97
C GLN A 223 -14.10 -13.11 8.73
N GLN A 224 -14.70 -12.59 7.65
CA GLN A 224 -14.83 -13.32 6.39
C GLN A 224 -13.48 -13.66 5.77
N MET A 225 -12.55 -12.70 5.77
CA MET A 225 -11.21 -12.91 5.20
C MET A 225 -10.38 -13.93 5.98
N VAL A 226 -10.41 -13.87 7.32
CA VAL A 226 -9.71 -14.83 8.17
C VAL A 226 -10.30 -16.24 8.00
N HIS A 227 -11.63 -16.35 7.97
CA HIS A 227 -12.32 -17.62 7.74
C HIS A 227 -11.94 -18.20 6.37
N PHE A 228 -12.07 -17.42 5.30
CA PHE A 228 -11.70 -17.82 3.94
C PHE A 228 -10.25 -18.28 3.84
N TYR A 229 -9.31 -17.50 4.42
CA TYR A 229 -7.90 -17.85 4.39
C TYR A 229 -7.62 -19.16 5.11
N ASN A 230 -8.18 -19.35 6.30
CA ASN A 230 -7.96 -20.56 7.08
C ASN A 230 -8.57 -21.81 6.42
N GLU A 231 -9.67 -21.68 5.68
CA GLU A 231 -10.27 -22.78 4.93
C GLU A 231 -9.52 -23.13 3.65
N SER A 232 -8.84 -22.16 3.03
CA SER A 232 -8.09 -22.39 1.77
C SER A 232 -6.91 -23.34 1.92
N ARG A 233 -6.43 -23.59 3.14
CA ARG A 233 -5.28 -24.45 3.50
C ARG A 233 -3.98 -24.10 2.75
N GLU A 234 -3.86 -22.91 2.20
CA GLU A 234 -2.69 -22.49 1.41
C GLU A 234 -1.49 -22.08 2.26
N GLY A 235 -1.60 -22.13 3.60
CA GLY A 235 -0.54 -21.71 4.51
C GLY A 235 -0.79 -22.08 5.96
N LEU A 236 0.01 -21.52 6.87
CA LEU A 236 -0.23 -21.62 8.30
C LEU A 236 -1.51 -20.83 8.67
N PRO A 237 -2.42 -21.40 9.48
CA PRO A 237 -3.66 -20.72 9.83
C PRO A 237 -3.37 -19.47 10.67
N VAL A 238 -4.16 -18.43 10.44
CA VAL A 238 -4.15 -17.21 11.26
C VAL A 238 -4.87 -17.51 12.57
N GLY A 239 -4.09 -17.61 13.66
CA GLY A 239 -4.60 -17.91 14.99
C GLY A 239 -5.37 -16.73 15.62
N SER A 240 -6.13 -16.99 16.69
CA SER A 240 -6.87 -15.95 17.42
C SER A 240 -5.94 -14.91 18.09
N GLN A 241 -4.68 -15.25 18.31
CA GLN A 241 -3.67 -14.37 18.90
C GLN A 241 -2.87 -13.57 17.87
N THR A 242 -3.10 -13.77 16.56
CA THR A 242 -2.48 -12.95 15.53
C THR A 242 -2.97 -11.50 15.66
N PRO A 243 -2.07 -10.52 15.90
CA PRO A 243 -2.47 -9.15 16.17
C PRO A 243 -3.00 -8.45 14.91
N ILE A 244 -3.90 -7.49 15.13
CA ILE A 244 -4.40 -6.56 14.12
C ILE A 244 -3.65 -5.25 14.28
N TYR A 245 -2.86 -4.86 13.28
CA TYR A 245 -2.24 -3.53 13.20
C TYR A 245 -3.15 -2.57 12.48
N VAL A 246 -3.57 -1.50 13.16
CA VAL A 246 -4.49 -0.51 12.59
C VAL A 246 -3.74 0.68 12.02
N THR A 247 -4.12 1.08 10.80
CA THR A 247 -3.54 2.20 10.05
C THR A 247 -4.66 3.01 9.38
N GLY A 248 -4.32 4.20 8.91
CA GLY A 248 -5.29 5.09 8.26
C GLY A 248 -5.86 6.15 9.20
N ARG A 249 -6.53 7.13 8.60
CA ARG A 249 -6.97 8.34 9.29
C ARG A 249 -8.06 8.08 10.35
N VAL A 250 -8.96 7.14 10.10
CA VAL A 250 -10.07 6.86 11.02
C VAL A 250 -9.56 6.42 12.39
N PHE A 251 -8.45 5.71 12.46
CA PHE A 251 -7.81 5.29 13.72
C PHE A 251 -6.94 6.37 14.36
N GLY A 252 -6.92 7.58 13.83
CA GLY A 252 -6.30 8.75 14.48
C GLY A 252 -6.98 9.12 15.78
N SER A 253 -8.30 8.88 15.93
CA SER A 253 -9.04 9.01 17.20
C SER A 253 -8.85 7.79 18.10
N GLY A 254 -8.87 8.01 19.44
CA GLY A 254 -8.85 6.92 20.42
C GLY A 254 -10.11 6.06 20.35
N ASP A 255 -11.26 6.69 20.21
CA ASP A 255 -12.57 6.03 20.22
C ASP A 255 -12.71 4.95 19.15
N ALA A 256 -12.18 5.20 17.93
CA ALA A 256 -12.21 4.22 16.84
C ALA A 256 -11.34 2.99 17.14
N PHE A 257 -10.21 3.22 17.79
CA PHE A 257 -9.31 2.14 18.20
C PHE A 257 -9.95 1.27 19.28
N ASP A 258 -10.50 1.88 20.33
CA ASP A 258 -11.10 1.18 21.46
C ASP A 258 -12.35 0.40 21.00
N TYR A 259 -13.18 1.00 20.14
CA TYR A 259 -14.34 0.33 19.56
C TYR A 259 -13.96 -0.94 18.78
N LEU A 260 -12.91 -0.87 17.94
CA LEU A 260 -12.43 -2.05 17.23
C LEU A 260 -11.89 -3.12 18.18
N ALA A 261 -11.10 -2.71 19.19
CA ALA A 261 -10.50 -3.63 20.15
C ALA A 261 -11.55 -4.44 20.91
N ASP A 262 -12.66 -3.79 21.27
CA ASP A 262 -13.79 -4.46 21.94
C ASP A 262 -14.55 -5.42 21.00
N ALA A 263 -14.62 -5.08 19.70
CA ALA A 263 -15.44 -5.81 18.74
C ALA A 263 -14.80 -7.08 18.15
N VAL A 264 -13.45 -7.15 18.08
CA VAL A 264 -12.79 -8.20 17.26
C VAL A 264 -12.30 -9.43 18.03
N GLY A 265 -12.21 -9.37 19.36
CA GLY A 265 -11.74 -10.49 20.19
C GLY A 265 -10.31 -10.94 19.87
N ARG A 266 -9.46 -10.04 19.36
CA ARG A 266 -8.05 -10.24 19.00
C ARG A 266 -7.22 -9.06 19.52
N PRO A 267 -5.90 -9.24 19.74
CA PRO A 267 -5.02 -8.11 20.03
C PRO A 267 -5.08 -7.06 18.91
N VAL A 268 -5.33 -5.80 19.26
CA VAL A 268 -5.29 -4.66 18.36
C VAL A 268 -4.12 -3.76 18.75
N GLU A 269 -3.27 -3.41 17.80
CA GLU A 269 -2.04 -2.66 18.02
C GLU A 269 -1.91 -1.51 17.04
N ARG A 270 -1.25 -0.43 17.48
CA ARG A 270 -0.79 0.64 16.60
C ARG A 270 0.62 0.32 16.11
N PRO A 271 0.93 0.53 14.81
CA PRO A 271 2.29 0.30 14.33
C PRO A 271 3.25 1.33 14.90
N SER A 272 4.48 0.91 15.16
CA SER A 272 5.61 1.80 15.39
C SER A 272 6.25 2.21 14.07
N SER A 273 6.91 3.37 14.04
CA SER A 273 7.64 3.78 12.84
C SER A 273 8.83 2.87 12.57
N PRO A 274 8.99 2.32 11.35
CA PRO A 274 10.14 1.49 10.97
C PRO A 274 11.41 2.30 10.70
N ILE A 275 11.31 3.62 10.67
CA ILE A 275 12.43 4.55 10.47
C ILE A 275 12.39 5.66 11.52
N PRO A 276 13.54 6.28 11.87
CA PRO A 276 13.56 7.40 12.80
C PRO A 276 12.66 8.55 12.32
N CYS A 277 11.76 8.98 13.20
CA CYS A 277 10.81 10.07 12.93
C CYS A 277 10.63 10.93 14.19
N PRO A 278 10.12 12.17 14.03
CA PRO A 278 9.68 12.97 15.18
C PRO A 278 8.49 12.35 15.91
N ASP A 279 8.44 12.48 17.24
CA ASP A 279 7.40 11.90 18.11
C ASP A 279 5.97 12.33 17.74
N ARG A 280 5.83 13.52 17.15
CA ARG A 280 4.55 14.07 16.71
C ARG A 280 4.01 13.50 15.39
N LEU A 281 4.78 12.63 14.70
CA LEU A 281 4.29 11.99 13.48
C LEU A 281 3.16 11.02 13.83
N PRO A 282 1.95 11.15 13.25
CA PRO A 282 0.88 10.17 13.43
C PRO A 282 1.17 8.92 12.60
N VAL A 283 1.99 8.02 13.15
CA VAL A 283 2.56 6.85 12.45
C VAL A 283 1.51 6.01 11.72
N GLY A 284 0.36 5.76 12.35
CA GLY A 284 -0.73 4.99 11.74
C GLY A 284 -1.29 5.65 10.47
N GLU A 285 -1.46 6.97 10.47
CA GLU A 285 -1.96 7.72 9.31
C GLU A 285 -0.92 7.77 8.17
N TYR A 286 0.37 7.86 8.51
CA TYR A 286 1.47 7.92 7.54
C TYR A 286 2.14 6.57 7.27
N ALA A 287 1.53 5.46 7.72
CA ALA A 287 2.11 4.13 7.56
C ALA A 287 2.40 3.77 6.09
N THR A 288 1.52 4.14 5.16
CA THR A 288 1.77 3.96 3.73
C THR A 288 3.01 4.74 3.27
N ASN A 289 3.15 6.02 3.63
CA ASN A 289 4.31 6.83 3.29
C ASN A 289 5.60 6.25 3.87
N LEU A 290 5.59 5.81 5.12
CA LEU A 290 6.73 5.16 5.76
C LEU A 290 7.14 3.88 5.02
N GLY A 291 6.17 3.05 4.63
CA GLY A 291 6.44 1.85 3.86
C GLY A 291 6.96 2.12 2.44
N LEU A 292 6.51 3.21 1.79
CA LEU A 292 7.08 3.66 0.52
C LEU A 292 8.54 4.11 0.68
N ALA A 293 8.86 4.81 1.77
CA ALA A 293 10.24 5.28 2.04
C ALA A 293 11.23 4.11 2.21
N LEU A 294 10.75 2.93 2.59
CA LEU A 294 11.53 1.70 2.72
C LEU A 294 11.69 0.92 1.40
N LYS A 295 11.00 1.34 0.32
CA LYS A 295 11.07 0.63 -0.96
C LYS A 295 12.48 0.69 -1.53
N LYS A 296 13.07 -0.48 -1.73
CA LYS A 296 14.34 -0.64 -2.44
C LYS A 296 14.03 -0.67 -3.95
N VAL A 297 14.65 0.22 -4.69
CA VAL A 297 14.52 0.37 -6.15
C VAL A 297 15.90 0.29 -6.75
#